data_08c73c7cc8d1b19dc556567fc8ea83f0
#
_entry.id   08c73c7cc8d1b19dc556567fc8ea83f0
#
_cell.length_a   1.000
_cell.length_b   1.000
_cell.length_c   1.000
_cell.angle_alpha   90.00
_cell.angle_beta   90.00
_cell.angle_gamma   90.00
#
_symmetry.space_group_name_H-M   'P 1'
#
loop_
_entity.id
_entity.type
_entity.pdbx_description
1 polymer ?
#
loop_
_entity_poly.entity_id
_entity_poly.type
_entity_poly.pdbx_seq_one_letter_code
_entity_poly.pdbx_strand_id
1 'polypeptide(L)'
;RDRGIIRLIKLVNKYKISKTVTFLFHSNLVGKIVKTFSFHKNVHIASFRSDRLSKRDSNISKLRTLIFRNFILDNNTTVVFNSISGSSKLNIKNTIQEVIFNFPLNPKQDKNIFDNKFVYIGRLDELKNVQNIVLGFTKLETLDATLDIYGKGPDFPKIQEIIEQHSLEDKVSLKGVDADISNNLNNYDALILGSTHEAFPNVIIEAFNAGVIPISTNVGDVEWLIKKERGILIEGFTSSEIAKSMTKFLELDIESRKKYIANGRNFLIKELNEKDIFNQWIDVIGN
;
A
#
# COMPACT_ATOMS: atom_id res chain seq x y z
N ARG A 1 27.25 4.39 12.91
CA ARG A 1 26.03 5.04 12.34
C ARG A 1 26.24 6.53 12.11
N ASP A 2 26.94 7.24 13.00
CA ASP A 2 27.14 8.69 12.90
C ASP A 2 28.01 9.12 11.70
N ARG A 3 28.94 8.27 11.26
CA ARG A 3 29.79 8.55 10.09
C ARG A 3 28.99 8.72 8.77
N GLY A 4 27.82 8.10 8.65
CA GLY A 4 26.96 8.18 7.47
C GLY A 4 26.33 9.55 7.28
N ILE A 5 25.77 10.15 8.34
CA ILE A 5 25.12 11.47 8.30
C ILE A 5 26.17 12.56 8.02
N ILE A 6 27.32 12.51 8.69
CA ILE A 6 28.42 13.46 8.47
C ILE A 6 28.92 13.38 7.02
N ARG A 7 29.05 12.16 6.46
CA ARG A 7 29.43 11.98 5.06
C ARG A 7 28.39 12.59 4.11
N LEU A 8 27.11 12.41 4.41
CA LEU A 8 26.02 12.96 3.60
C LEU A 8 26.03 14.50 3.64
N ILE A 9 26.20 15.12 4.81
CA ILE A 9 26.35 16.57 4.94
C ILE A 9 27.54 17.08 4.11
N LYS A 10 28.70 16.40 4.20
CA LYS A 10 29.88 16.76 3.41
C LYS A 10 29.63 16.68 1.90
N LEU A 11 28.92 15.63 1.44
CA LEU A 11 28.57 15.48 0.02
C LEU A 11 27.60 16.59 -0.45
N VAL A 12 26.56 16.85 0.33
CA VAL A 12 25.58 17.91 0.01
C VAL A 12 26.27 19.28 -0.11
N ASN A 13 27.19 19.60 0.82
CA ASN A 13 27.94 20.85 0.78
C ASN A 13 28.97 20.89 -0.36
N LYS A 14 29.71 19.76 -0.58
CA LYS A 14 30.72 19.68 -1.65
C LYS A 14 30.11 19.90 -3.03
N TYR A 15 28.97 19.28 -3.29
CA TYR A 15 28.30 19.37 -4.60
C TYR A 15 27.25 20.47 -4.68
N LYS A 16 27.10 21.30 -3.64
CA LYS A 16 26.10 22.39 -3.54
C LYS A 16 24.70 21.95 -3.91
N ILE A 17 24.29 20.78 -3.39
CA ILE A 17 22.98 20.17 -3.69
C ILE A 17 21.88 21.11 -3.16
N SER A 18 21.07 21.65 -4.06
CA SER A 18 20.02 22.62 -3.74
C SER A 18 18.74 21.99 -3.19
N LYS A 19 18.49 20.69 -3.51
CA LYS A 19 17.29 19.98 -3.08
C LYS A 19 17.61 18.56 -2.63
N THR A 20 16.95 18.13 -1.56
CA THR A 20 17.05 16.76 -1.04
C THR A 20 15.66 16.16 -0.87
N VAL A 21 15.42 15.02 -1.49
CA VAL A 21 14.17 14.24 -1.34
C VAL A 21 14.44 13.07 -0.41
N THR A 22 13.58 12.90 0.58
CA THR A 22 13.69 11.78 1.53
C THR A 22 12.37 11.04 1.66
N PHE A 23 12.44 9.73 1.83
CA PHE A 23 11.29 8.85 1.95
C PHE A 23 11.28 8.19 3.32
N LEU A 24 10.12 8.10 3.94
CA LEU A 24 9.90 7.50 5.25
C LEU A 24 10.42 8.35 6.43
N PHE A 25 9.86 8.12 7.62
CA PHE A 25 10.09 8.93 8.81
C PHE A 25 11.57 9.12 9.18
N HIS A 26 12.35 8.03 9.23
CA HIS A 26 13.76 8.13 9.63
C HIS A 26 14.61 8.88 8.62
N SER A 27 14.36 8.68 7.33
CA SER A 27 15.07 9.42 6.28
C SER A 27 14.67 10.89 6.27
N ASN A 28 13.40 11.21 6.57
CA ASN A 28 12.94 12.60 6.70
C ASN A 28 13.63 13.32 7.85
N LEU A 29 13.89 12.63 8.97
CA LEU A 29 14.69 13.17 10.07
C LEU A 29 16.14 13.46 9.65
N VAL A 30 16.75 12.53 8.93
CA VAL A 30 18.11 12.71 8.38
C VAL A 30 18.15 13.87 7.38
N GLY A 31 17.18 13.96 6.47
CA GLY A 31 17.07 15.06 5.50
C GLY A 31 16.97 16.43 6.18
N LYS A 32 16.23 16.52 7.28
CA LYS A 32 16.17 17.74 8.08
C LYS A 32 17.51 18.12 8.71
N ILE A 33 18.23 17.14 9.27
CA ILE A 33 19.57 17.35 9.82
C ILE A 33 20.52 17.83 8.70
N VAL A 34 20.51 17.20 7.54
CA VAL A 34 21.32 17.59 6.39
C VAL A 34 21.02 19.02 5.98
N LYS A 35 19.74 19.39 5.85
CA LYS A 35 19.31 20.76 5.53
C LYS A 35 19.85 21.75 6.54
N THR A 36 19.73 21.45 7.84
CA THR A 36 20.15 22.35 8.93
C THR A 36 21.66 22.63 8.93
N PHE A 37 22.48 21.64 8.54
CA PHE A 37 23.94 21.75 8.45
C PHE A 37 24.47 22.01 7.04
N SER A 38 23.61 22.37 6.09
CA SER A 38 24.01 22.84 4.77
C SER A 38 24.46 24.29 4.82
N PHE A 39 25.63 24.60 4.21
CA PHE A 39 26.19 25.96 4.14
C PHE A 39 25.58 26.82 3.02
N HIS A 40 24.63 26.27 2.27
CA HIS A 40 23.93 26.93 1.19
C HIS A 40 22.44 26.61 1.24
N LYS A 41 21.63 27.32 0.45
CA LYS A 41 20.19 27.10 0.42
C LYS A 41 19.89 25.66 -0.08
N ASN A 42 19.38 24.83 0.81
CA ASN A 42 18.93 23.48 0.52
C ASN A 42 17.45 23.33 0.90
N VAL A 43 16.62 22.94 -0.05
CA VAL A 43 15.19 22.66 0.17
C VAL A 43 15.03 21.17 0.50
N HIS A 44 14.35 20.87 1.58
CA HIS A 44 14.05 19.50 1.98
C HIS A 44 12.62 19.13 1.56
N ILE A 45 12.49 18.10 0.75
CA ILE A 45 11.22 17.50 0.34
C ILE A 45 11.06 16.19 1.12
N ALA A 46 10.10 16.19 2.05
CA ALA A 46 9.84 15.06 2.95
C ALA A 46 8.67 14.23 2.44
N SER A 47 8.94 13.01 1.94
CA SER A 47 7.89 12.12 1.46
C SER A 47 7.43 11.12 2.52
N PHE A 48 6.11 11.03 2.71
CA PHE A 48 5.43 10.14 3.65
C PHE A 48 4.68 9.05 2.91
N ARG A 49 5.00 7.80 3.21
CA ARG A 49 4.47 6.58 2.57
C ARG A 49 3.65 5.73 3.52
N SER A 50 3.27 6.25 4.68
CA SER A 50 2.37 5.59 5.62
C SER A 50 1.73 6.61 6.55
N ASP A 51 0.50 6.36 6.96
CA ASP A 51 -0.24 7.17 7.92
C ASP A 51 0.01 6.74 9.40
N ARG A 52 1.02 5.90 9.65
CA ARG A 52 1.36 5.37 10.98
C ARG A 52 1.68 6.44 12.05
N LEU A 53 1.75 7.71 11.67
CA LEU A 53 1.87 8.81 12.63
C LEU A 53 0.57 9.04 13.43
N SER A 54 -0.57 8.52 12.97
CA SER A 54 -1.89 8.84 13.55
C SER A 54 -2.52 7.75 14.43
N LYS A 55 -2.03 6.52 14.45
CA LYS A 55 -2.71 5.41 15.13
C LYS A 55 -1.80 4.43 15.88
N ARG A 56 -1.21 4.86 16.96
CA ARG A 56 -0.92 4.01 18.12
C ARG A 56 -0.94 4.91 19.34
N ASP A 57 -1.76 4.58 20.33
CA ASP A 57 -1.75 5.17 21.69
C ASP A 57 -0.47 4.85 22.48
N SER A 58 0.60 4.50 21.81
CA SER A 58 1.91 4.34 22.44
C SER A 58 2.59 5.70 22.56
N ASN A 59 3.26 5.95 23.69
CA ASN A 59 4.06 7.15 23.91
C ASN A 59 5.09 7.41 22.80
N ILE A 60 5.56 6.34 22.13
CA ILE A 60 6.46 6.38 20.99
C ILE A 60 5.81 7.04 19.76
N SER A 61 4.51 6.81 19.49
CA SER A 61 3.84 7.45 18.37
C SER A 61 3.56 8.92 18.63
N LYS A 62 3.22 9.28 19.87
CA LYS A 62 3.05 10.69 20.29
C LYS A 62 4.36 11.45 20.17
N LEU A 63 5.47 10.86 20.62
CA LEU A 63 6.80 11.46 20.50
C LEU A 63 7.22 11.62 19.03
N ARG A 64 6.98 10.61 18.17
CA ARG A 64 7.25 10.72 16.73
C ARG A 64 6.45 11.83 16.07
N THR A 65 5.18 11.97 16.40
CA THR A 65 4.32 13.04 15.89
C THR A 65 4.80 14.40 16.34
N LEU A 66 5.24 14.53 17.61
CA LEU A 66 5.79 15.77 18.16
C LEU A 66 7.11 16.17 17.47
N ILE A 67 8.04 15.24 17.32
CA ILE A 67 9.31 15.44 16.59
C ILE A 67 9.01 15.83 15.13
N PHE A 68 8.07 15.16 14.51
CA PHE A 68 7.65 15.43 13.16
C PHE A 68 7.16 16.87 13.01
N ARG A 69 6.16 17.28 13.79
CA ARG A 69 5.54 18.61 13.70
C ARG A 69 6.50 19.74 14.04
N ASN A 70 7.35 19.56 15.03
CA ASN A 70 8.17 20.63 15.57
C ASN A 70 9.59 20.67 15.02
N PHE A 71 10.09 19.56 14.50
CA PHE A 71 11.47 19.47 14.04
C PHE A 71 11.61 19.21 12.54
N ILE A 72 10.85 18.26 11.98
CA ILE A 72 10.98 17.91 10.55
C ILE A 72 10.32 18.97 9.68
N LEU A 73 9.18 19.51 10.11
CA LEU A 73 8.41 20.50 9.37
C LEU A 73 8.82 21.92 9.74
N ASP A 74 9.22 22.67 8.75
CA ASP A 74 9.40 24.12 8.82
C ASP A 74 8.78 24.76 7.57
N ASN A 75 8.69 26.09 7.57
CA ASN A 75 8.08 26.88 6.48
C ASN A 75 8.76 26.68 5.11
N ASN A 76 9.92 26.01 5.05
CA ASN A 76 10.69 25.74 3.85
C ASN A 76 10.77 24.23 3.55
N THR A 77 9.91 23.40 4.13
CA THR A 77 9.84 21.99 3.86
C THR A 77 8.60 21.72 3.00
N THR A 78 8.80 21.12 1.83
CA THR A 78 7.69 20.58 1.03
C THR A 78 7.39 19.16 1.51
N VAL A 79 6.13 18.88 1.75
CA VAL A 79 5.67 17.57 2.22
C VAL A 79 4.91 16.86 1.13
N VAL A 80 5.34 15.65 0.77
CA VAL A 80 4.69 14.83 -0.24
C VAL A 80 4.10 13.59 0.41
N PHE A 81 2.80 13.40 0.26
CA PHE A 81 2.08 12.19 0.68
C PHE A 81 1.83 11.27 -0.52
N ASN A 82 1.75 9.97 -0.28
CA ASN A 82 1.29 9.02 -1.28
C ASN A 82 -0.18 8.62 -1.10
N SER A 83 -0.91 9.34 -0.24
CA SER A 83 -2.30 9.03 0.11
C SER A 83 -3.07 10.29 0.46
N ILE A 84 -4.33 10.34 0.06
CA ILE A 84 -5.28 11.40 0.44
C ILE A 84 -5.55 11.33 1.95
N SER A 85 -5.76 10.11 2.46
CA SER A 85 -6.01 9.86 3.87
C SER A 85 -4.82 10.26 4.76
N GLY A 86 -3.60 10.11 4.28
CA GLY A 86 -2.39 10.56 4.98
C GLY A 86 -2.27 12.08 5.02
N SER A 87 -2.53 12.75 3.90
CA SER A 87 -2.50 14.21 3.79
C SER A 87 -3.56 14.87 4.69
N SER A 88 -4.81 14.39 4.64
CA SER A 88 -5.93 14.97 5.40
C SER A 88 -5.76 14.86 6.92
N LYS A 89 -5.11 13.79 7.41
CA LYS A 89 -4.88 13.57 8.85
C LYS A 89 -3.80 14.47 9.46
N LEU A 90 -2.87 14.93 8.63
CA LEU A 90 -1.69 15.67 9.11
C LEU A 90 -1.81 17.18 8.92
N ASN A 91 -2.99 17.75 8.73
CA ASN A 91 -3.23 19.18 8.52
C ASN A 91 -2.13 20.11 9.12
N ILE A 92 -1.06 20.32 8.34
CA ILE A 92 0.15 21.00 8.79
C ILE A 92 0.07 22.44 8.32
N LYS A 93 -0.09 23.35 9.24
CA LYS A 93 -0.10 24.78 8.93
C LYS A 93 1.28 25.23 8.40
N ASN A 94 1.29 26.07 7.38
CA ASN A 94 2.48 26.74 6.82
C ASN A 94 3.49 25.84 6.09
N THR A 95 3.07 24.70 5.53
CA THR A 95 3.90 23.89 4.65
C THR A 95 3.19 23.66 3.31
N ILE A 96 3.95 23.56 2.24
CA ILE A 96 3.42 23.11 0.95
C ILE A 96 3.18 21.60 1.07
N GLN A 97 1.94 21.17 0.81
CA GLN A 97 1.54 19.78 0.89
C GLN A 97 1.04 19.32 -0.47
N GLU A 98 1.62 18.26 -0.97
CA GLU A 98 1.28 17.63 -2.24
C GLU A 98 0.90 16.17 -2.03
N VAL A 99 -0.01 15.65 -2.83
CA VAL A 99 -0.32 14.22 -2.88
C VAL A 99 0.15 13.69 -4.22
N ILE A 100 1.21 12.87 -4.19
CA ILE A 100 1.75 12.20 -5.37
C ILE A 100 1.67 10.70 -5.14
N PHE A 101 0.76 10.06 -5.86
CA PHE A 101 0.50 8.64 -5.74
C PHE A 101 1.65 7.78 -6.29
N ASN A 102 1.59 6.50 -5.98
CA ASN A 102 2.38 5.50 -6.70
C ASN A 102 1.65 5.10 -7.98
N PHE A 103 2.38 4.57 -8.94
CA PHE A 103 1.83 4.00 -10.17
C PHE A 103 2.40 2.60 -10.41
N PRO A 104 1.68 1.70 -11.11
CA PRO A 104 2.20 0.38 -11.42
C PRO A 104 3.18 0.45 -12.60
N LEU A 105 4.20 -0.40 -12.56
CA LEU A 105 5.11 -0.59 -13.69
C LEU A 105 4.60 -1.75 -14.57
N ASN A 106 4.81 -1.62 -15.90
CA ASN A 106 4.56 -2.68 -16.88
C ASN A 106 3.10 -3.19 -16.96
N PRO A 107 2.28 -2.61 -17.84
CA PRO A 107 0.92 -3.09 -18.07
C PRO A 107 0.92 -4.54 -18.56
N LYS A 108 -0.04 -5.34 -18.09
CA LYS A 108 -0.16 -6.76 -18.37
C LYS A 108 -1.31 -7.07 -19.34
N GLN A 109 -1.23 -8.23 -20.01
CA GLN A 109 -2.25 -8.69 -20.97
C GLN A 109 -3.57 -9.02 -20.26
N ASP A 110 -4.65 -9.01 -21.02
CA ASP A 110 -5.97 -9.37 -20.55
C ASP A 110 -6.08 -10.86 -20.24
N LYS A 111 -6.84 -11.17 -19.21
CA LYS A 111 -7.17 -12.52 -18.79
C LYS A 111 -8.57 -12.87 -19.28
N ASN A 112 -8.73 -14.07 -19.85
CA ASN A 112 -10.00 -14.57 -20.36
C ASN A 112 -10.52 -15.83 -19.63
N ILE A 113 -9.68 -16.43 -18.76
CA ILE A 113 -10.02 -17.64 -18.01
C ILE A 113 -9.98 -17.29 -16.52
N PHE A 114 -11.00 -17.74 -15.78
CA PHE A 114 -11.13 -17.53 -14.35
C PHE A 114 -11.31 -18.89 -13.67
N ASP A 115 -10.40 -19.19 -12.72
CA ASP A 115 -10.33 -20.46 -11.99
C ASP A 115 -10.66 -20.29 -10.51
N ASN A 116 -11.26 -19.16 -10.12
CA ASN A 116 -11.55 -18.79 -8.73
C ASN A 116 -10.31 -18.79 -7.81
N LYS A 117 -9.18 -18.34 -8.34
CA LYS A 117 -7.92 -18.26 -7.61
C LYS A 117 -7.79 -16.94 -6.87
N PHE A 118 -7.81 -17.00 -5.55
CA PHE A 118 -7.53 -15.86 -4.67
C PHE A 118 -6.05 -15.77 -4.37
N VAL A 119 -5.57 -14.54 -4.15
CA VAL A 119 -4.22 -14.29 -3.66
C VAL A 119 -4.23 -13.24 -2.54
N TYR A 120 -3.39 -13.46 -1.56
CA TYR A 120 -2.99 -12.46 -0.58
C TYR A 120 -1.50 -12.16 -0.75
N ILE A 121 -1.13 -10.87 -0.73
CA ILE A 121 0.28 -10.43 -0.81
C ILE A 121 0.53 -9.38 0.27
N GLY A 122 1.42 -9.69 1.21
CA GLY A 122 1.75 -8.73 2.27
C GLY A 122 2.44 -9.35 3.48
N ARG A 123 2.68 -8.53 4.50
CA ARG A 123 3.21 -9.02 5.77
C ARG A 123 2.15 -9.84 6.51
N LEU A 124 2.60 -10.86 7.21
CA LEU A 124 1.74 -11.69 8.05
C LEU A 124 1.81 -11.16 9.49
N ASP A 125 1.06 -10.08 9.74
CA ASP A 125 0.96 -9.45 11.06
C ASP A 125 -0.50 -9.07 11.39
N GLU A 126 -0.78 -8.77 12.66
CA GLU A 126 -2.10 -8.42 13.17
C GLU A 126 -2.82 -7.34 12.34
N LEU A 127 -2.09 -6.33 11.84
CA LEU A 127 -2.68 -5.25 11.04
C LEU A 127 -3.18 -5.72 9.68
N LYS A 128 -2.63 -6.80 9.17
CA LYS A 128 -3.02 -7.40 7.88
C LYS A 128 -4.15 -8.40 7.99
N ASN A 129 -4.44 -8.88 9.20
CA ASN A 129 -5.63 -9.66 9.54
C ASN A 129 -5.80 -10.94 8.69
N VAL A 130 -4.67 -11.58 8.32
CA VAL A 130 -4.67 -12.74 7.41
C VAL A 130 -5.36 -13.96 8.04
N GLN A 131 -5.32 -14.10 9.35
CA GLN A 131 -6.06 -15.15 10.08
C GLN A 131 -7.56 -15.11 9.73
N ASN A 132 -8.18 -13.91 9.75
CA ASN A 132 -9.58 -13.77 9.37
C ASN A 132 -9.83 -13.98 7.86
N ILE A 133 -8.83 -13.77 7.00
CA ILE A 133 -8.93 -14.14 5.58
C ILE A 133 -9.07 -15.66 5.45
N VAL A 134 -8.18 -16.44 6.10
CA VAL A 134 -8.23 -17.90 6.06
C VAL A 134 -9.51 -18.42 6.73
N LEU A 135 -9.89 -17.90 7.90
CA LEU A 135 -11.16 -18.24 8.54
C LEU A 135 -12.39 -17.82 7.71
N GLY A 136 -12.30 -16.82 6.89
CA GLY A 136 -13.33 -16.44 5.92
C GLY A 136 -13.40 -17.46 4.78
N PHE A 137 -12.26 -17.91 4.31
CA PHE A 137 -12.18 -18.94 3.27
C PHE A 137 -12.82 -20.27 3.69
N THR A 138 -12.72 -20.67 4.99
CA THR A 138 -13.41 -21.86 5.52
C THR A 138 -14.94 -21.81 5.42
N LYS A 139 -15.51 -20.63 5.25
CA LYS A 139 -16.97 -20.41 5.23
C LYS A 139 -17.55 -20.38 3.81
N LEU A 140 -16.71 -20.56 2.80
CA LEU A 140 -17.18 -20.61 1.41
C LEU A 140 -17.89 -21.96 1.17
N GLU A 141 -19.07 -21.89 0.55
CA GLU A 141 -19.87 -23.09 0.24
C GLU A 141 -19.31 -23.88 -0.95
N THR A 142 -18.52 -23.22 -1.80
CA THR A 142 -17.91 -23.86 -2.97
C THR A 142 -16.51 -24.34 -2.66
N LEU A 143 -16.19 -25.54 -3.12
CA LEU A 143 -14.85 -26.15 -3.06
C LEU A 143 -13.96 -25.81 -4.24
N ASP A 144 -14.46 -25.09 -5.25
CA ASP A 144 -13.73 -24.77 -6.48
C ASP A 144 -12.93 -23.48 -6.41
N ALA A 145 -12.51 -23.10 -5.21
CA ALA A 145 -11.65 -21.94 -4.99
C ALA A 145 -10.34 -22.34 -4.33
N THR A 146 -9.28 -21.58 -4.61
CA THR A 146 -7.97 -21.70 -3.94
C THR A 146 -7.49 -20.37 -3.45
N LEU A 147 -6.62 -20.36 -2.43
CA LEU A 147 -6.02 -19.17 -1.86
C LEU A 147 -4.52 -19.35 -1.67
N ASP A 148 -3.74 -18.56 -2.39
CA ASP A 148 -2.29 -18.46 -2.19
C ASP A 148 -1.94 -17.25 -1.33
N ILE A 149 -1.09 -17.46 -0.32
CA ILE A 149 -0.68 -16.45 0.66
C ILE A 149 0.82 -16.19 0.52
N TYR A 150 1.16 -15.02 -0.01
CA TYR A 150 2.55 -14.57 -0.14
C TYR A 150 2.92 -13.59 0.96
N GLY A 151 4.01 -13.88 1.65
CA GLY A 151 4.56 -13.02 2.67
C GLY A 151 5.24 -13.74 3.83
N LYS A 152 5.69 -12.95 4.77
CA LYS A 152 6.27 -13.41 6.05
C LYS A 152 5.85 -12.49 7.18
N GLY A 153 5.86 -13.02 8.40
CA GLY A 153 5.56 -12.21 9.59
C GLY A 153 5.27 -13.08 10.82
N PRO A 154 5.05 -12.43 11.97
CA PRO A 154 4.86 -13.14 13.24
C PRO A 154 3.62 -14.01 13.30
N ASP A 155 2.61 -13.75 12.43
CA ASP A 155 1.37 -14.52 12.42
C ASP A 155 1.45 -15.80 11.57
N PHE A 156 2.60 -16.06 10.90
CA PHE A 156 2.77 -17.26 10.08
C PHE A 156 2.39 -18.57 10.81
N PRO A 157 2.86 -18.84 12.04
CA PRO A 157 2.52 -20.09 12.73
C PRO A 157 1.02 -20.23 13.02
N LYS A 158 0.36 -19.12 13.38
CA LYS A 158 -1.08 -19.13 13.67
C LYS A 158 -1.91 -19.37 12.41
N ILE A 159 -1.48 -18.80 11.28
CA ILE A 159 -2.14 -19.01 9.99
C ILE A 159 -2.00 -20.46 9.56
N GLN A 160 -0.83 -21.04 9.74
CA GLN A 160 -0.57 -22.47 9.46
C GLN A 160 -1.45 -23.37 10.33
N GLU A 161 -1.54 -23.08 11.63
CA GLU A 161 -2.41 -23.82 12.56
C GLU A 161 -3.89 -23.79 12.12
N ILE A 162 -4.40 -22.63 11.67
CA ILE A 162 -5.77 -22.51 11.17
C ILE A 162 -5.96 -23.39 9.92
N ILE A 163 -5.02 -23.41 9.00
CA ILE A 163 -5.08 -24.24 7.78
C ILE A 163 -5.18 -25.72 8.16
N GLU A 164 -4.32 -26.18 9.07
CA GLU A 164 -4.28 -27.56 9.54
C GLU A 164 -5.56 -27.96 10.29
N GLN A 165 -6.03 -27.10 11.22
CA GLN A 165 -7.25 -27.34 11.99
C GLN A 165 -8.51 -27.46 11.14
N HIS A 166 -8.53 -26.82 9.98
CA HIS A 166 -9.68 -26.83 9.07
C HIS A 166 -9.47 -27.72 7.83
N SER A 167 -8.38 -28.49 7.78
CA SER A 167 -8.04 -29.39 6.66
C SER A 167 -8.06 -28.68 5.30
N LEU A 168 -7.38 -27.52 5.22
CA LEU A 168 -7.37 -26.66 4.03
C LEU A 168 -6.07 -26.78 3.22
N GLU A 169 -5.19 -27.74 3.51
CA GLU A 169 -3.86 -27.85 2.91
C GLU A 169 -3.89 -27.96 1.38
N ASP A 170 -4.94 -28.57 0.83
CA ASP A 170 -5.15 -28.70 -0.62
C ASP A 170 -5.74 -27.43 -1.27
N LYS A 171 -6.21 -26.45 -0.48
CA LYS A 171 -6.90 -25.25 -0.96
C LYS A 171 -6.20 -23.95 -0.62
N VAL A 172 -5.47 -23.91 0.50
CA VAL A 172 -4.77 -22.72 0.99
C VAL A 172 -3.28 -23.01 1.10
N SER A 173 -2.47 -22.26 0.36
CA SER A 173 -1.01 -22.47 0.32
C SER A 173 -0.26 -21.27 0.88
N LEU A 174 0.64 -21.49 1.84
CA LEU A 174 1.61 -20.51 2.33
C LEU A 174 2.85 -20.54 1.42
N LYS A 175 2.97 -19.57 0.51
CA LYS A 175 4.04 -19.51 -0.52
C LYS A 175 5.33 -18.84 -0.04
N GLY A 176 5.32 -18.20 1.14
CA GLY A 176 6.47 -17.44 1.59
C GLY A 176 6.64 -16.12 0.83
N VAL A 177 7.88 -15.64 0.73
CA VAL A 177 8.20 -14.38 0.01
C VAL A 177 8.67 -14.71 -1.39
N ASP A 178 7.98 -14.16 -2.38
CA ASP A 178 8.35 -14.22 -3.79
C ASP A 178 8.57 -12.78 -4.29
N ALA A 179 9.76 -12.50 -4.82
CA ALA A 179 10.11 -11.19 -5.37
C ALA A 179 9.42 -10.95 -6.73
N ASP A 180 9.06 -12.01 -7.43
CA ASP A 180 8.48 -11.97 -8.77
C ASP A 180 6.94 -12.07 -8.77
N ILE A 181 6.30 -12.12 -7.61
CA ILE A 181 4.84 -12.28 -7.52
C ILE A 181 4.09 -11.18 -8.28
N SER A 182 4.56 -9.94 -8.27
CA SER A 182 3.96 -8.86 -9.05
C SER A 182 3.97 -9.15 -10.56
N ASN A 183 4.95 -9.95 -11.05
CA ASN A 183 5.02 -10.40 -12.43
C ASN A 183 4.05 -11.53 -12.73
N ASN A 184 3.66 -12.31 -11.75
CA ASN A 184 2.81 -13.48 -11.86
C ASN A 184 1.39 -13.25 -11.34
N LEU A 185 1.07 -12.01 -10.94
CA LEU A 185 -0.21 -11.69 -10.31
C LEU A 185 -1.41 -11.97 -11.25
N ASN A 186 -1.24 -11.87 -12.55
CA ASN A 186 -2.26 -12.20 -13.55
C ASN A 186 -2.68 -13.70 -13.56
N ASN A 187 -2.00 -14.58 -12.83
CA ASN A 187 -2.43 -15.98 -12.64
C ASN A 187 -3.60 -16.11 -11.63
N TYR A 188 -3.95 -15.04 -10.94
CA TYR A 188 -5.02 -14.98 -9.93
C TYR A 188 -6.22 -14.19 -10.44
N ASP A 189 -7.39 -14.45 -9.86
CA ASP A 189 -8.65 -13.81 -10.24
C ASP A 189 -9.03 -12.69 -9.30
N ALA A 190 -8.73 -12.88 -8.02
CA ALA A 190 -9.00 -11.88 -6.99
C ALA A 190 -7.84 -11.74 -6.01
N LEU A 191 -7.52 -10.47 -5.69
CA LEU A 191 -6.62 -10.10 -4.58
C LEU A 191 -7.47 -9.85 -3.34
N ILE A 192 -7.12 -10.46 -2.20
CA ILE A 192 -7.83 -10.22 -0.96
C ILE A 192 -6.98 -9.50 0.08
N LEU A 193 -7.54 -8.44 0.67
CA LEU A 193 -6.93 -7.64 1.74
C LEU A 193 -7.90 -7.47 2.91
N GLY A 194 -7.59 -8.10 4.05
CA GLY A 194 -8.35 -7.97 5.29
C GLY A 194 -7.82 -6.91 6.23
N SER A 195 -6.93 -6.04 5.78
CA SER A 195 -6.16 -5.10 6.62
C SER A 195 -7.05 -4.22 7.49
N THR A 196 -6.67 -4.04 8.76
CA THR A 196 -7.30 -3.07 9.66
C THR A 196 -6.72 -1.66 9.50
N HIS A 197 -5.62 -1.54 8.76
CA HIS A 197 -4.93 -0.28 8.56
C HIS A 197 -4.08 -0.26 7.29
N GLU A 198 -4.37 0.70 6.42
CA GLU A 198 -3.59 1.06 5.23
C GLU A 198 -3.59 2.59 5.06
N ALA A 199 -2.61 3.11 4.31
CA ALA A 199 -2.67 4.45 3.78
C ALA A 199 -3.09 4.40 2.31
N PHE A 200 -2.21 3.84 1.48
CA PHE A 200 -2.42 3.60 0.06
C PHE A 200 -1.86 2.19 -0.27
N PRO A 201 -2.70 1.18 -0.39
CA PRO A 201 -2.24 -0.18 -0.64
C PRO A 201 -1.80 -0.37 -2.09
N ASN A 202 -0.47 -0.35 -2.34
CA ASN A 202 0.09 -0.51 -3.68
C ASN A 202 -0.37 -1.78 -4.40
N VAL A 203 -0.57 -2.85 -3.64
CA VAL A 203 -0.99 -4.13 -4.20
C VAL A 203 -2.36 -4.07 -4.91
N ILE A 204 -3.22 -3.10 -4.57
CA ILE A 204 -4.48 -2.85 -5.31
C ILE A 204 -4.19 -2.29 -6.71
N ILE A 205 -3.27 -1.33 -6.85
CA ILE A 205 -2.91 -0.81 -8.17
C ILE A 205 -2.15 -1.84 -9.00
N GLU A 206 -1.35 -2.70 -8.35
CA GLU A 206 -0.71 -3.85 -8.98
C GLU A 206 -1.76 -4.87 -9.48
N ALA A 207 -2.82 -5.12 -8.69
CA ALA A 207 -3.94 -5.98 -9.08
C ALA A 207 -4.70 -5.41 -10.29
N PHE A 208 -5.05 -4.13 -10.30
CA PHE A 208 -5.67 -3.50 -11.47
C PHE A 208 -4.82 -3.68 -12.73
N ASN A 209 -3.52 -3.44 -12.60
CA ASN A 209 -2.58 -3.58 -13.70
C ASN A 209 -2.50 -5.02 -14.23
N ALA A 210 -2.58 -6.00 -13.35
CA ALA A 210 -2.56 -7.42 -13.67
C ALA A 210 -3.90 -7.99 -14.14
N GLY A 211 -4.99 -7.20 -14.11
CA GLY A 211 -6.34 -7.69 -14.42
C GLY A 211 -6.91 -8.60 -13.32
N VAL A 212 -6.60 -8.28 -12.06
CA VAL A 212 -7.06 -8.99 -10.86
C VAL A 212 -8.01 -8.09 -10.08
N ILE A 213 -9.13 -8.64 -9.63
CA ILE A 213 -10.17 -7.88 -8.93
C ILE A 213 -9.82 -7.78 -7.43
N PRO A 214 -9.60 -6.59 -6.88
CA PRO A 214 -9.33 -6.45 -5.46
C PRO A 214 -10.62 -6.57 -4.62
N ILE A 215 -10.52 -7.31 -3.52
CA ILE A 215 -11.51 -7.44 -2.46
C ILE A 215 -10.84 -6.92 -1.19
N SER A 216 -11.30 -5.81 -0.64
CA SER A 216 -10.56 -5.15 0.44
C SER A 216 -11.46 -4.51 1.48
N THR A 217 -11.00 -4.52 2.73
CA THR A 217 -11.57 -3.72 3.82
C THR A 217 -11.46 -2.23 3.52
N ASN A 218 -12.43 -1.44 4.01
CA ASN A 218 -12.48 0.01 3.80
C ASN A 218 -11.51 0.73 4.76
N VAL A 219 -10.25 0.85 4.38
CA VAL A 219 -9.20 1.50 5.16
C VAL A 219 -8.33 2.42 4.29
N GLY A 220 -7.95 3.58 4.81
CA GLY A 220 -7.13 4.54 4.07
C GLY A 220 -7.82 5.03 2.80
N ASP A 221 -7.15 4.89 1.67
CA ASP A 221 -7.66 5.32 0.36
C ASP A 221 -8.36 4.18 -0.42
N VAL A 222 -8.64 3.04 0.21
CA VAL A 222 -9.21 1.86 -0.47
C VAL A 222 -10.54 2.19 -1.14
N GLU A 223 -11.47 2.87 -0.45
CA GLU A 223 -12.75 3.21 -1.04
C GLU A 223 -12.60 4.05 -2.33
N TRP A 224 -11.70 5.03 -2.32
CA TRP A 224 -11.40 5.83 -3.51
C TRP A 224 -10.83 4.97 -4.64
N LEU A 225 -9.98 4.00 -4.33
CA LEU A 225 -9.40 3.08 -5.30
C LEU A 225 -10.45 2.18 -5.93
N ILE A 226 -11.29 1.48 -5.12
CA ILE A 226 -12.10 0.36 -5.60
C ILE A 226 -13.58 0.66 -5.86
N LYS A 227 -14.08 1.86 -5.51
CA LYS A 227 -15.46 2.28 -5.87
C LYS A 227 -15.69 2.27 -7.39
N LYS A 228 -16.95 2.39 -7.81
CA LYS A 228 -17.39 2.36 -9.22
C LYS A 228 -17.01 1.04 -9.92
N GLU A 229 -17.30 -0.07 -9.27
CA GLU A 229 -17.08 -1.41 -9.79
C GLU A 229 -15.63 -1.66 -10.26
N ARG A 230 -14.66 -1.18 -9.48
CA ARG A 230 -13.23 -1.49 -9.66
C ARG A 230 -12.74 -2.58 -8.72
N GLY A 231 -13.51 -2.87 -7.66
CA GLY A 231 -13.24 -3.92 -6.68
C GLY A 231 -14.43 -4.11 -5.76
N ILE A 232 -14.32 -5.00 -4.80
CA ILE A 232 -15.37 -5.33 -3.82
C ILE A 232 -14.93 -4.84 -2.44
N LEU A 233 -15.74 -3.99 -1.80
CA LEU A 233 -15.53 -3.57 -0.42
C LEU A 233 -15.98 -4.65 0.55
N ILE A 234 -15.13 -4.93 1.55
CA ILE A 234 -15.48 -5.69 2.74
C ILE A 234 -16.01 -4.70 3.77
N GLU A 235 -17.22 -4.94 4.29
CA GLU A 235 -17.91 -3.99 5.18
C GLU A 235 -17.36 -3.97 6.62
N GLY A 236 -16.48 -4.92 6.98
CA GLY A 236 -15.86 -4.99 8.31
C GLY A 236 -14.57 -5.78 8.29
N PHE A 237 -14.19 -6.38 9.44
CA PHE A 237 -12.89 -7.03 9.60
C PHE A 237 -13.00 -8.50 10.03
N THR A 238 -14.20 -8.99 10.23
CA THR A 238 -14.45 -10.36 10.68
C THR A 238 -14.35 -11.36 9.54
N SER A 239 -14.08 -12.61 9.86
CA SER A 239 -14.06 -13.70 8.88
C SER A 239 -15.39 -13.86 8.13
N SER A 240 -16.52 -13.55 8.76
CA SER A 240 -17.84 -13.64 8.13
C SER A 240 -18.06 -12.55 7.06
N GLU A 241 -17.61 -11.32 7.34
CA GLU A 241 -17.70 -10.22 6.37
C GLU A 241 -16.75 -10.42 5.18
N ILE A 242 -15.57 -10.98 5.47
CA ILE A 242 -14.60 -11.37 4.44
C ILE A 242 -15.20 -12.49 3.56
N ALA A 243 -15.77 -13.53 4.17
CA ALA A 243 -16.42 -14.63 3.44
C ALA A 243 -17.52 -14.12 2.51
N LYS A 244 -18.41 -13.25 3.02
CA LYS A 244 -19.50 -12.62 2.24
C LYS A 244 -18.97 -11.92 0.99
N SER A 245 -17.84 -11.21 1.11
CA SER A 245 -17.25 -10.51 -0.03
C SER A 245 -16.54 -11.43 -1.00
N MET A 246 -15.93 -12.54 -0.53
CA MET A 246 -15.42 -13.60 -1.39
C MET A 246 -16.55 -14.29 -2.15
N THR A 247 -17.66 -14.64 -1.48
CA THR A 247 -18.85 -15.23 -2.12
C THR A 247 -19.41 -14.31 -3.20
N LYS A 248 -19.54 -13.00 -2.90
CA LYS A 248 -19.95 -12.01 -3.90
C LYS A 248 -19.07 -12.01 -5.16
N PHE A 249 -17.75 -12.19 -5.01
CA PHE A 249 -16.84 -12.32 -6.14
C PHE A 249 -17.11 -13.62 -6.93
N LEU A 250 -17.31 -14.74 -6.23
CA LEU A 250 -17.57 -16.06 -6.86
C LEU A 250 -18.87 -16.08 -7.66
N GLU A 251 -19.87 -15.30 -7.23
CA GLU A 251 -21.16 -15.14 -7.92
C GLU A 251 -21.11 -14.24 -9.17
N LEU A 252 -20.00 -13.50 -9.38
CA LEU A 252 -19.85 -12.66 -10.58
C LEU A 252 -19.70 -13.54 -11.83
N ASP A 253 -20.52 -13.28 -12.81
CA ASP A 253 -20.35 -13.84 -14.15
C ASP A 253 -19.10 -13.28 -14.86
N ILE A 254 -18.72 -13.91 -15.96
CA ILE A 254 -17.52 -13.56 -16.71
C ILE A 254 -17.57 -12.11 -17.21
N GLU A 255 -18.70 -11.63 -17.66
CA GLU A 255 -18.84 -10.28 -18.20
C GLU A 255 -18.72 -9.21 -17.08
N SER A 256 -19.31 -9.48 -15.93
CA SER A 256 -19.12 -8.66 -14.74
C SER A 256 -17.65 -8.60 -14.31
N ARG A 257 -16.95 -9.74 -14.27
CA ARG A 257 -15.51 -9.76 -13.94
C ARG A 257 -14.69 -8.95 -14.94
N LYS A 258 -14.94 -9.06 -16.23
CA LYS A 258 -14.29 -8.25 -17.27
C LYS A 258 -14.55 -6.76 -17.07
N LYS A 259 -15.80 -6.38 -16.71
CA LYS A 259 -16.15 -4.99 -16.41
C LYS A 259 -15.37 -4.43 -15.24
N TYR A 260 -15.23 -5.17 -14.13
CA TYR A 260 -14.41 -4.76 -12.98
C TYR A 260 -12.95 -4.53 -13.38
N ILE A 261 -12.37 -5.45 -14.17
CA ILE A 261 -10.98 -5.35 -14.66
C ILE A 261 -10.81 -4.12 -15.54
N ALA A 262 -11.71 -3.92 -16.50
CA ALA A 262 -11.67 -2.75 -17.40
C ALA A 262 -11.77 -1.43 -16.63
N ASN A 263 -12.66 -1.36 -15.64
CA ASN A 263 -12.82 -0.17 -14.79
C ASN A 263 -11.56 0.11 -13.97
N GLY A 264 -10.92 -0.91 -13.40
CA GLY A 264 -9.65 -0.78 -12.66
C GLY A 264 -8.52 -0.25 -13.56
N ARG A 265 -8.36 -0.81 -14.75
CA ARG A 265 -7.34 -0.36 -15.72
C ARG A 265 -7.59 1.05 -16.24
N ASN A 266 -8.85 1.38 -16.56
CA ASN A 266 -9.21 2.74 -16.97
C ASN A 266 -8.90 3.77 -15.88
N PHE A 267 -9.09 3.38 -14.62
CA PHE A 267 -8.72 4.23 -13.48
C PHE A 267 -7.21 4.46 -13.41
N LEU A 268 -6.37 3.43 -13.61
CA LEU A 268 -4.91 3.59 -13.67
C LEU A 268 -4.50 4.57 -14.77
N ILE A 269 -5.05 4.42 -15.97
CA ILE A 269 -4.72 5.27 -17.11
C ILE A 269 -5.11 6.73 -16.86
N LYS A 270 -6.24 6.98 -16.21
CA LYS A 270 -6.76 8.33 -15.99
C LYS A 270 -6.17 9.04 -14.78
N GLU A 271 -6.00 8.32 -13.68
CA GLU A 271 -5.72 8.93 -12.37
C GLU A 271 -4.29 8.63 -11.87
N LEU A 272 -3.68 7.54 -12.35
CA LEU A 272 -2.40 7.04 -11.84
C LEU A 272 -1.41 6.73 -12.98
N ASN A 273 -1.46 7.49 -14.08
CA ASN A 273 -0.51 7.27 -15.16
C ASN A 273 0.90 7.80 -14.82
N GLU A 274 1.89 7.07 -15.29
CA GLU A 274 3.30 7.33 -15.01
C GLU A 274 3.74 8.75 -15.38
N LYS A 275 3.33 9.24 -16.55
CA LYS A 275 3.77 10.54 -17.08
C LYS A 275 3.28 11.70 -16.19
N ASP A 276 2.03 11.66 -15.76
CA ASP A 276 1.48 12.72 -14.92
C ASP A 276 2.07 12.70 -13.52
N ILE A 277 2.25 11.50 -12.95
CA ILE A 277 2.92 11.34 -11.64
C ILE A 277 4.38 11.79 -11.71
N PHE A 278 5.07 11.47 -12.79
CA PHE A 278 6.45 11.94 -13.02
C PHE A 278 6.52 13.45 -13.13
N ASN A 279 5.60 14.08 -13.88
CA ASN A 279 5.53 15.54 -14.01
C ASN A 279 5.26 16.20 -12.65
N GLN A 280 4.36 15.67 -11.83
CA GLN A 280 4.12 16.16 -10.47
C GLN A 280 5.41 16.14 -9.62
N TRP A 281 6.23 15.08 -9.73
CA TRP A 281 7.52 15.03 -9.05
C TRP A 281 8.51 16.06 -9.61
N ILE A 282 8.54 16.27 -10.93
CA ILE A 282 9.38 17.31 -11.57
C ILE A 282 8.98 18.68 -11.04
N ASP A 283 7.69 18.99 -10.96
CA ASP A 283 7.19 20.28 -10.47
C ASP A 283 7.61 20.50 -9.01
N VAL A 284 7.44 19.50 -8.13
CA VAL A 284 7.86 19.59 -6.73
C VAL A 284 9.38 19.74 -6.59
N ILE A 285 10.15 19.07 -7.44
CA ILE A 285 11.62 19.16 -7.43
C ILE A 285 12.09 20.43 -8.17
N GLY A 286 11.37 20.89 -9.20
CA GLY A 286 11.71 22.06 -10.02
C GLY A 286 11.50 23.40 -9.29
N ASN A 287 10.41 23.50 -8.53
CA ASN A 287 10.07 24.70 -7.74
C ASN A 287 10.91 24.80 -6.45
#